data_9b948c2f9b3958e42d86fd02beec19a2
#
_entry.id   9b948c2f9b3958e42d86fd02beec19a2
#
_cell.length_a   1.000
_cell.length_b   1.000
_cell.length_c   1.000
_cell.angle_alpha   90.00
_cell.angle_beta   90.00
_cell.angle_gamma   90.00
#
_symmetry.space_group_name_H-M   'P 1'
#
loop_
_entity.id
_entity.type
_entity.pdbx_description
1 polymer ?
#
loop_
_entity_poly.entity_id
_entity_poly.type
_entity_poly.pdbx_seq_one_letter_code
_entity_poly.pdbx_strand_id
1 'polypeptide(L)'
;MVALTAVVLAAVLAGVGWLVWTNGGAEHWRELTDDRFVYGVPWGTLLAVALVTAFYLFAQRGLWSWYDPLTLPFVSWSWFYPVGVLTSGFAHGSAGHIVSNMTGALAFGVVAEYAWGHYPQRRGHTIRDSLLAPQESRFSSPGARILLVTAAMFAVALLTGIFSLGPGLGFSGAVFGIAGFAIVTKPRAAIAAVVASSALSTLYQALADPVVRGTVSVGSPSPPTWANIAFQAHMLGFVVGAMAGIALLWARRDELASVTVFFATL
;
A
#
# COMPACT_ATOMS: atom_id res chain seq x y z
N MET A 1 17.40 12.12 -19.94
CA MET A 1 15.99 11.70 -19.86
C MET A 1 15.52 11.48 -18.41
N VAL A 2 16.14 10.59 -17.62
CA VAL A 2 15.72 10.31 -16.22
C VAL A 2 15.60 11.58 -15.35
N ALA A 3 16.58 12.47 -15.42
CA ALA A 3 16.56 13.72 -14.66
C ALA A 3 15.38 14.63 -15.07
N LEU A 4 15.08 14.73 -16.35
CA LEU A 4 13.94 15.52 -16.84
C LEU A 4 12.61 14.94 -16.37
N THR A 5 12.44 13.62 -16.45
CA THR A 5 11.25 12.91 -15.96
C THR A 5 11.04 13.17 -14.46
N ALA A 6 12.11 13.05 -13.67
CA ALA A 6 12.06 13.32 -12.24
C ALA A 6 11.68 14.77 -11.91
N VAL A 7 12.24 15.74 -12.66
CA VAL A 7 11.93 17.17 -12.49
C VAL A 7 10.47 17.45 -12.84
N VAL A 8 9.97 16.93 -13.96
CA VAL A 8 8.58 17.11 -14.39
C VAL A 8 7.62 16.48 -13.38
N LEU A 9 7.89 15.26 -12.92
CA LEU A 9 7.07 14.59 -11.90
C LEU A 9 7.07 15.39 -10.59
N ALA A 10 8.23 15.84 -10.14
CA ALA A 10 8.34 16.67 -8.95
C ALA A 10 7.57 17.98 -9.08
N ALA A 11 7.64 18.66 -10.25
CA ALA A 11 6.90 19.87 -10.53
C ALA A 11 5.38 19.64 -10.53
N VAL A 12 4.90 18.54 -11.14
CA VAL A 12 3.49 18.17 -11.12
C VAL A 12 3.01 17.90 -9.69
N LEU A 13 3.75 17.10 -8.93
CA LEU A 13 3.40 16.79 -7.53
C LEU A 13 3.42 18.06 -6.65
N ALA A 14 4.42 18.93 -6.83
CA ALA A 14 4.47 20.20 -6.14
C ALA A 14 3.30 21.13 -6.50
N GLY A 15 2.93 21.19 -7.79
CA GLY A 15 1.78 21.96 -8.26
C GLY A 15 0.45 21.45 -7.70
N VAL A 16 0.24 20.14 -7.70
CA VAL A 16 -0.95 19.53 -7.09
C VAL A 16 -0.96 19.78 -5.59
N GLY A 17 0.18 19.60 -4.90
CA GLY A 17 0.32 19.88 -3.47
C GLY A 17 0.01 21.34 -3.13
N TRP A 18 0.50 22.27 -3.94
CA TRP A 18 0.20 23.71 -3.82
C TRP A 18 -1.29 23.99 -3.97
N LEU A 19 -1.93 23.43 -5.01
CA LEU A 19 -3.38 23.61 -5.24
C LEU A 19 -4.21 23.04 -4.08
N VAL A 20 -3.88 21.85 -3.60
CA VAL A 20 -4.54 21.25 -2.41
C VAL A 20 -4.36 22.12 -1.18
N TRP A 21 -3.14 22.60 -0.94
CA TRP A 21 -2.83 23.47 0.19
C TRP A 21 -3.63 24.78 0.15
N THR A 22 -3.63 25.48 -0.99
CA THR A 22 -4.29 26.80 -1.15
C THR A 22 -5.82 26.70 -1.11
N ASN A 23 -6.39 25.52 -1.35
CA ASN A 23 -7.83 25.26 -1.25
C ASN A 23 -8.27 24.66 0.09
N GLY A 24 -7.48 24.83 1.16
CA GLY A 24 -7.85 24.36 2.50
C GLY A 24 -7.69 22.86 2.71
N GLY A 25 -7.04 22.13 1.79
CA GLY A 25 -6.88 20.68 1.87
C GLY A 25 -6.12 20.21 3.10
N ALA A 26 -5.19 21.02 3.62
CA ALA A 26 -4.45 20.68 4.85
C ALA A 26 -5.35 20.73 6.10
N GLU A 27 -6.27 21.69 6.15
CA GLU A 27 -7.24 21.82 7.25
C GLU A 27 -8.23 20.67 7.20
N HIS A 28 -8.81 20.43 6.02
CA HIS A 28 -9.72 19.31 5.79
C HIS A 28 -9.05 17.95 6.07
N TRP A 29 -7.78 17.77 5.71
CA TRP A 29 -7.02 16.57 6.05
C TRP A 29 -6.88 16.39 7.57
N ARG A 30 -6.58 17.45 8.30
CA ARG A 30 -6.50 17.42 9.78
C ARG A 30 -7.84 17.04 10.39
N GLU A 31 -8.91 17.69 9.98
CA GLU A 31 -10.26 17.37 10.45
C GLU A 31 -10.62 15.89 10.27
N LEU A 32 -10.22 15.30 9.12
CA LEU A 32 -10.48 13.90 8.84
C LEU A 32 -9.59 12.93 9.64
N THR A 33 -8.39 13.35 10.05
CA THR A 33 -7.36 12.42 10.51
C THR A 33 -6.91 12.58 11.95
N ASP A 34 -7.27 13.67 12.62
CA ASP A 34 -6.82 13.96 13.99
C ASP A 34 -7.21 12.88 15.01
N ASP A 35 -8.36 12.23 14.82
CA ASP A 35 -8.84 11.11 15.64
C ASP A 35 -8.33 9.73 15.18
N ARG A 36 -7.61 9.68 14.07
CA ARG A 36 -7.16 8.44 13.41
C ARG A 36 -5.66 8.28 13.39
N PHE A 37 -4.93 9.32 13.08
CA PHE A 37 -3.49 9.29 12.84
C PHE A 37 -2.71 10.13 13.85
N VAL A 38 -1.59 9.61 14.31
CA VAL A 38 -0.62 10.41 15.07
C VAL A 38 -0.08 11.49 14.14
N TYR A 39 -0.32 12.75 14.50
CA TYR A 39 0.02 13.94 13.72
C TYR A 39 -0.56 13.96 12.29
N GLY A 40 -1.70 13.32 12.06
CA GLY A 40 -2.32 13.26 10.74
C GLY A 40 -1.54 12.43 9.69
N VAL A 41 -0.58 11.58 10.12
CA VAL A 41 0.36 10.87 9.23
C VAL A 41 0.14 9.37 9.31
N PRO A 42 -0.01 8.66 8.17
CA PRO A 42 -0.13 7.19 8.09
C PRO A 42 1.25 6.52 8.25
N TRP A 43 1.79 6.55 9.44
CA TRP A 43 3.16 6.12 9.74
C TRP A 43 3.45 4.67 9.39
N GLY A 44 2.48 3.77 9.60
CA GLY A 44 2.67 2.34 9.32
C GLY A 44 2.83 2.07 7.82
N THR A 45 2.01 2.72 7.00
CA THR A 45 2.10 2.68 5.54
C THR A 45 3.42 3.27 5.04
N LEU A 46 3.78 4.46 5.55
CA LEU A 46 5.03 5.12 5.17
C LEU A 46 6.25 4.29 5.56
N LEU A 47 6.24 3.69 6.74
CA LEU A 47 7.32 2.82 7.19
C LEU A 47 7.47 1.58 6.29
N ALA A 48 6.36 0.93 5.93
CA ALA A 48 6.39 -0.21 5.02
C ALA A 48 6.96 0.18 3.64
N VAL A 49 6.47 1.27 3.06
CA VAL A 49 6.96 1.81 1.77
C VAL A 49 8.44 2.16 1.84
N ALA A 50 8.87 2.84 2.91
CA ALA A 50 10.28 3.21 3.10
C ALA A 50 11.18 1.97 3.19
N LEU A 51 10.80 0.94 3.96
CA LEU A 51 11.58 -0.28 4.11
C LEU A 51 11.67 -1.09 2.80
N VAL A 52 10.57 -1.22 2.06
CA VAL A 52 10.58 -1.90 0.75
C VAL A 52 11.41 -1.12 -0.27
N THR A 53 11.28 0.21 -0.28
CA THR A 53 12.09 1.07 -1.15
C THR A 53 13.58 0.98 -0.77
N ALA A 54 13.90 0.98 0.51
CA ALA A 54 15.28 0.79 0.98
C ALA A 54 15.85 -0.58 0.56
N PHE A 55 15.04 -1.64 0.64
CA PHE A 55 15.44 -2.95 0.14
C PHE A 55 15.79 -2.92 -1.35
N TYR A 56 14.94 -2.28 -2.17
CA TYR A 56 15.21 -2.10 -3.59
C TYR A 56 16.49 -1.32 -3.86
N LEU A 57 16.65 -0.19 -3.19
CA LEU A 57 17.80 0.70 -3.40
C LEU A 57 19.13 0.06 -2.99
N PHE A 58 19.17 -0.61 -1.83
CA PHE A 58 20.41 -1.08 -1.23
C PHE A 58 20.66 -2.58 -1.46
N ALA A 59 19.71 -3.46 -1.14
CA ALA A 59 19.88 -4.89 -1.30
C ALA A 59 19.87 -5.31 -2.78
N GLN A 60 18.93 -4.78 -3.55
CA GLN A 60 18.84 -5.02 -4.99
C GLN A 60 19.72 -4.10 -5.84
N ARG A 61 20.50 -3.21 -5.21
CA ARG A 61 21.39 -2.25 -5.89
C ARG A 61 20.66 -1.27 -6.82
N GLY A 62 19.37 -1.03 -6.63
CA GLY A 62 18.59 -0.10 -7.44
C GLY A 62 19.08 1.35 -7.40
N LEU A 63 19.87 1.74 -6.38
CA LEU A 63 20.51 3.05 -6.32
C LEU A 63 21.50 3.25 -7.47
N TRP A 64 22.19 2.20 -7.89
CA TRP A 64 23.19 2.22 -8.96
C TRP A 64 22.64 1.70 -10.29
N SER A 65 21.61 0.86 -10.24
CA SER A 65 21.01 0.19 -11.39
C SER A 65 19.47 0.22 -11.29
N TRP A 66 18.92 1.44 -11.40
CA TRP A 66 17.48 1.68 -11.17
C TRP A 66 16.57 0.84 -12.07
N TYR A 67 16.92 0.67 -13.33
CA TYR A 67 16.11 -0.08 -14.31
C TYR A 67 16.42 -1.58 -14.37
N ASP A 68 17.56 -2.00 -13.84
CA ASP A 68 18.03 -3.39 -13.86
C ASP A 68 18.57 -3.81 -12.49
N PRO A 69 17.68 -3.97 -11.50
CA PRO A 69 18.04 -4.34 -10.15
C PRO A 69 18.50 -5.79 -10.04
N LEU A 70 19.29 -6.10 -9.02
CA LEU A 70 19.65 -7.47 -8.70
C LEU A 70 18.41 -8.25 -8.24
N THR A 71 17.99 -9.27 -9.00
CA THR A 71 16.76 -10.03 -8.74
C THR A 71 17.01 -11.47 -8.34
N LEU A 72 17.96 -12.15 -8.99
CA LEU A 72 18.16 -13.59 -8.88
C LEU A 72 18.23 -14.15 -7.43
N PRO A 73 18.95 -13.53 -6.47
CA PRO A 73 19.02 -14.04 -5.11
C PRO A 73 17.71 -13.92 -4.33
N PHE A 74 16.77 -13.10 -4.80
CA PHE A 74 15.56 -12.74 -4.07
C PHE A 74 14.29 -13.38 -4.65
N VAL A 75 14.39 -14.12 -5.76
CA VAL A 75 13.25 -14.83 -6.36
C VAL A 75 12.93 -16.08 -5.54
N SER A 76 11.67 -16.34 -5.28
CA SER A 76 11.19 -17.56 -4.62
C SER A 76 11.21 -18.75 -5.57
N TRP A 77 12.41 -19.26 -5.89
CA TRP A 77 12.59 -20.38 -6.82
C TRP A 77 12.00 -21.69 -6.34
N SER A 78 12.08 -21.91 -5.04
CA SER A 78 11.68 -23.15 -4.39
C SER A 78 11.52 -22.93 -2.89
N TRP A 79 10.70 -23.74 -2.24
CA TRP A 79 10.59 -23.76 -0.77
C TRP A 79 11.90 -24.19 -0.07
N PHE A 80 12.76 -24.89 -0.77
CA PHE A 80 14.11 -25.25 -0.28
C PHE A 80 15.14 -24.12 -0.40
N TYR A 81 14.71 -22.95 -0.92
CA TYR A 81 15.51 -21.74 -1.00
C TYR A 81 14.95 -20.64 -0.09
N PRO A 82 15.23 -20.71 1.23
CA PRO A 82 14.59 -19.84 2.22
C PRO A 82 14.88 -18.36 2.02
N VAL A 83 16.05 -18.00 1.49
CA VAL A 83 16.39 -16.59 1.21
C VAL A 83 15.38 -16.00 0.21
N GLY A 84 15.14 -16.68 -0.91
CA GLY A 84 14.15 -16.24 -1.88
C GLY A 84 12.74 -16.19 -1.29
N VAL A 85 12.32 -17.23 -0.57
CA VAL A 85 10.99 -17.26 0.07
C VAL A 85 10.79 -16.09 1.03
N LEU A 86 11.79 -15.75 1.85
CA LEU A 86 11.69 -14.68 2.85
C LEU A 86 11.80 -13.28 2.23
N THR A 87 12.47 -13.14 1.09
CA THR A 87 12.79 -11.84 0.52
C THR A 87 12.02 -11.50 -0.75
N SER A 88 11.40 -12.49 -1.41
CA SER A 88 10.68 -12.27 -2.68
C SER A 88 9.56 -11.25 -2.56
N GLY A 89 8.86 -11.22 -1.43
CA GLY A 89 7.81 -10.24 -1.17
C GLY A 89 8.30 -8.78 -1.07
N PHE A 90 9.60 -8.55 -0.94
CA PHE A 90 10.20 -7.20 -0.86
C PHE A 90 10.94 -6.83 -2.14
N ALA A 91 11.37 -7.83 -2.91
CA ALA A 91 12.16 -7.63 -4.12
C ALA A 91 11.28 -7.27 -5.33
N HIS A 92 11.85 -6.52 -6.26
CA HIS A 92 11.15 -6.07 -7.47
C HIS A 92 11.99 -6.30 -8.72
N GLY A 93 11.31 -6.68 -9.81
CA GLY A 93 11.96 -7.02 -11.08
C GLY A 93 12.36 -5.83 -11.94
N SER A 94 11.82 -4.64 -11.65
CA SER A 94 12.12 -3.43 -12.44
C SER A 94 11.68 -2.17 -11.68
N ALA A 95 12.15 -1.02 -12.19
CA ALA A 95 11.72 0.30 -11.71
C ALA A 95 10.19 0.50 -11.79
N GLY A 96 9.58 0.14 -12.90
CA GLY A 96 8.12 0.23 -13.06
C GLY A 96 7.37 -0.65 -12.07
N HIS A 97 7.90 -1.83 -11.77
CA HIS A 97 7.30 -2.76 -10.82
C HIS A 97 7.30 -2.20 -9.39
N ILE A 98 8.43 -1.67 -8.90
CA ILE A 98 8.46 -1.06 -7.57
C ILE A 98 7.60 0.20 -7.50
N VAL A 99 7.66 1.10 -8.48
CA VAL A 99 6.86 2.33 -8.49
C VAL A 99 5.37 2.00 -8.44
N SER A 100 4.90 1.05 -9.25
CA SER A 100 3.50 0.61 -9.24
C SER A 100 3.07 0.06 -7.87
N ASN A 101 3.90 -0.82 -7.28
CA ASN A 101 3.60 -1.39 -5.97
C ASN A 101 3.63 -0.34 -4.85
N MET A 102 4.59 0.57 -4.84
CA MET A 102 4.66 1.61 -3.81
C MET A 102 3.52 2.63 -3.95
N THR A 103 3.12 2.97 -5.18
CA THR A 103 1.96 3.82 -5.44
C THR A 103 0.67 3.16 -4.93
N GLY A 104 0.48 1.88 -5.22
CA GLY A 104 -0.65 1.10 -4.71
C GLY A 104 -0.61 0.96 -3.19
N ALA A 105 0.56 0.68 -2.61
CA ALA A 105 0.75 0.59 -1.16
C ALA A 105 0.41 1.90 -0.46
N LEU A 106 0.84 3.05 -0.99
CA LEU A 106 0.48 4.36 -0.46
C LEU A 106 -1.03 4.61 -0.55
N ALA A 107 -1.62 4.42 -1.72
CA ALA A 107 -3.03 4.73 -1.95
C ALA A 107 -3.96 3.87 -1.07
N PHE A 108 -3.80 2.55 -1.09
CA PHE A 108 -4.63 1.66 -0.28
C PHE A 108 -4.21 1.62 1.19
N GLY A 109 -2.92 1.77 1.46
CA GLY A 109 -2.37 1.74 2.81
C GLY A 109 -2.91 2.88 3.67
N VAL A 110 -2.96 4.10 3.14
CA VAL A 110 -3.59 5.24 3.83
C VAL A 110 -5.05 4.93 4.19
N VAL A 111 -5.83 4.36 3.27
CA VAL A 111 -7.24 4.00 3.51
C VAL A 111 -7.36 2.89 4.56
N ALA A 112 -6.53 1.85 4.45
CA ALA A 112 -6.53 0.73 5.38
C ALA A 112 -6.10 1.16 6.78
N GLU A 113 -5.04 1.94 6.88
CA GLU A 113 -4.52 2.45 8.14
C GLU A 113 -5.48 3.45 8.80
N TYR A 114 -6.19 4.27 7.99
CA TYR A 114 -7.29 5.11 8.47
C TYR A 114 -8.43 4.26 9.06
N ALA A 115 -8.81 3.18 8.39
CA ALA A 115 -9.85 2.28 8.90
C ALA A 115 -9.42 1.58 10.20
N TRP A 116 -8.14 1.21 10.32
CA TRP A 116 -7.57 0.64 11.54
C TRP A 116 -7.47 1.67 12.66
N GLY A 117 -6.90 2.85 12.38
CA GLY A 117 -6.64 3.94 13.31
C GLY A 117 -5.48 3.67 14.26
N HIS A 118 -4.73 4.70 14.61
CA HIS A 118 -3.63 4.64 15.59
C HIS A 118 -4.13 4.68 17.04
N TYR A 119 -5.34 5.15 17.24
CA TYR A 119 -5.95 5.22 18.56
C TYR A 119 -7.02 4.14 18.70
N PRO A 120 -7.11 3.47 19.87
CA PRO A 120 -8.21 2.55 20.14
C PRO A 120 -9.52 3.32 20.11
N GLN A 121 -10.49 2.82 19.36
CA GLN A 121 -11.84 3.41 19.33
C GLN A 121 -12.53 3.07 20.63
N ARG A 122 -12.76 4.09 21.48
CA ARG A 122 -13.57 3.97 22.69
C ARG A 122 -14.78 4.90 22.57
N ARG A 123 -15.97 4.40 22.89
CA ARG A 123 -17.18 5.21 22.93
C ARG A 123 -17.00 6.39 23.89
N GLY A 124 -17.21 7.61 23.41
CA GLY A 124 -17.33 8.80 24.24
C GLY A 124 -16.03 9.40 24.78
N HIS A 125 -14.86 8.92 24.33
CA HIS A 125 -13.58 9.49 24.76
C HIS A 125 -12.94 10.34 23.65
N THR A 126 -12.44 11.50 24.04
CA THR A 126 -11.61 12.34 23.15
C THR A 126 -10.21 11.76 23.02
N ILE A 127 -9.46 12.19 21.98
CA ILE A 127 -8.05 11.81 21.77
C ILE A 127 -7.21 12.05 23.03
N ARG A 128 -7.49 13.15 23.73
CA ARG A 128 -6.83 13.53 24.99
C ARG A 128 -7.04 12.49 26.08
N ASP A 129 -8.27 11.98 26.20
CA ASP A 129 -8.61 10.94 27.19
C ASP A 129 -7.95 9.62 26.86
N SER A 130 -7.81 9.28 25.57
CA SER A 130 -7.10 8.07 25.09
C SER A 130 -5.60 8.12 25.35
N LEU A 131 -4.99 9.30 25.31
CA LEU A 131 -3.57 9.50 25.63
C LEU A 131 -3.28 9.44 27.13
N LEU A 132 -4.24 9.80 27.97
CA LEU A 132 -4.10 9.86 29.42
C LEU A 132 -4.63 8.60 30.13
N ALA A 133 -5.43 7.78 29.45
CA ALA A 133 -5.95 6.54 30.02
C ALA A 133 -4.86 5.46 30.16
N PRO A 134 -4.85 4.68 31.25
CA PRO A 134 -3.99 3.51 31.34
C PRO A 134 -4.23 2.60 30.15
N GLN A 135 -3.16 2.25 29.43
CA GLN A 135 -3.26 1.35 28.29
C GLN A 135 -3.56 -0.06 28.79
N GLU A 136 -4.76 -0.55 28.54
CA GLU A 136 -5.20 -1.89 28.98
C GLU A 136 -4.42 -3.02 28.30
N SER A 137 -3.72 -2.73 27.20
CA SER A 137 -2.95 -3.70 26.43
C SER A 137 -1.76 -3.01 25.76
N ARG A 138 -0.63 -3.74 25.67
CA ARG A 138 0.55 -3.29 24.89
C ARG A 138 0.21 -2.99 23.42
N PHE A 139 -0.84 -3.61 22.87
CA PHE A 139 -1.30 -3.40 21.50
C PHE A 139 -2.25 -2.22 21.34
N SER A 140 -2.60 -1.53 22.42
CA SER A 140 -3.47 -0.34 22.39
C SER A 140 -2.69 0.95 22.22
N SER A 141 -1.36 0.95 22.38
CA SER A 141 -0.55 2.14 22.17
C SER A 141 -0.49 2.54 20.69
N PRO A 142 -0.48 3.84 20.37
CA PRO A 142 -0.38 4.32 19.00
C PRO A 142 0.82 3.73 18.25
N GLY A 143 1.99 3.65 18.89
CA GLY A 143 3.19 3.07 18.30
C GLY A 143 3.04 1.58 17.97
N ALA A 144 2.44 0.79 18.87
CA ALA A 144 2.16 -0.62 18.59
C ALA A 144 1.17 -0.79 17.44
N ARG A 145 0.16 0.08 17.33
CA ARG A 145 -0.84 0.04 16.25
C ARG A 145 -0.23 0.40 14.90
N ILE A 146 0.69 1.37 14.85
CA ILE A 146 1.49 1.71 13.68
C ILE A 146 2.33 0.51 13.23
N LEU A 147 3.08 -0.09 14.16
CA LEU A 147 3.91 -1.26 13.86
C LEU A 147 3.09 -2.47 13.42
N LEU A 148 1.88 -2.65 13.95
CA LEU A 148 0.97 -3.72 13.52
C LEU A 148 0.54 -3.56 12.05
N VAL A 149 0.30 -2.34 11.56
CA VAL A 149 0.00 -2.10 10.13
C VAL A 149 1.19 -2.53 9.27
N THR A 150 2.39 -2.05 9.60
CA THR A 150 3.61 -2.42 8.88
C THR A 150 3.84 -3.93 8.92
N ALA A 151 3.73 -4.55 10.10
CA ALA A 151 3.92 -5.99 10.28
C ALA A 151 2.86 -6.80 9.52
N ALA A 152 1.61 -6.36 9.47
CA ALA A 152 0.55 -7.01 8.71
C ALA A 152 0.84 -6.99 7.21
N MET A 153 1.30 -5.85 6.67
CA MET A 153 1.71 -5.76 5.26
C MET A 153 2.85 -6.74 4.95
N PHE A 154 3.86 -6.82 5.82
CA PHE A 154 4.98 -7.73 5.65
C PHE A 154 4.57 -9.20 5.84
N ALA A 155 3.68 -9.50 6.78
CA ALA A 155 3.15 -10.83 6.95
C ALA A 155 2.38 -11.31 5.71
N VAL A 156 1.58 -10.44 5.08
CA VAL A 156 0.89 -10.76 3.82
C VAL A 156 1.89 -10.93 2.68
N ALA A 157 2.92 -10.08 2.57
CA ALA A 157 3.97 -10.23 1.57
C ALA A 157 4.69 -11.58 1.71
N LEU A 158 5.05 -11.96 2.94
CA LEU A 158 5.68 -13.25 3.22
C LEU A 158 4.73 -14.42 2.92
N LEU A 159 3.48 -14.34 3.37
CA LEU A 159 2.47 -15.37 3.13
C LEU A 159 2.26 -15.62 1.64
N THR A 160 2.13 -14.56 0.86
CA THR A 160 1.95 -14.66 -0.59
C THR A 160 3.21 -15.20 -1.29
N GLY A 161 4.40 -14.89 -0.79
CA GLY A 161 5.67 -15.46 -1.27
C GLY A 161 5.79 -16.96 -0.98
N ILE A 162 5.34 -17.42 0.20
CA ILE A 162 5.36 -18.84 0.59
C ILE A 162 4.38 -19.68 -0.25
N PHE A 163 3.17 -19.16 -0.47
CA PHE A 163 2.08 -19.89 -1.14
C PHE A 163 1.96 -19.58 -2.64
N SER A 164 2.90 -18.85 -3.23
CA SER A 164 2.98 -18.67 -4.67
C SER A 164 3.34 -19.97 -5.38
N LEU A 165 2.57 -20.32 -6.40
CA LEU A 165 2.80 -21.53 -7.22
C LEU A 165 3.80 -21.22 -8.35
N GLY A 166 5.04 -21.01 -8.01
CA GLY A 166 6.11 -20.76 -8.99
C GLY A 166 7.04 -19.62 -8.58
N PRO A 167 8.11 -19.41 -9.36
CA PRO A 167 9.05 -18.34 -9.10
C PRO A 167 8.35 -16.98 -9.13
N GLY A 168 8.50 -16.20 -8.07
CA GLY A 168 7.86 -14.90 -7.97
C GLY A 168 8.70 -13.92 -7.17
N LEU A 169 8.42 -12.63 -7.38
CA LEU A 169 8.91 -11.54 -6.55
C LEU A 169 7.96 -10.33 -6.67
N GLY A 170 7.89 -9.54 -5.63
CA GLY A 170 7.09 -8.31 -5.61
C GLY A 170 6.23 -8.15 -4.37
N PHE A 171 6.07 -6.92 -3.93
CA PHE A 171 5.22 -6.55 -2.79
C PHE A 171 3.72 -6.55 -3.13
N SER A 172 3.36 -6.89 -4.36
CA SER A 172 1.99 -6.82 -4.87
C SER A 172 0.99 -7.66 -4.08
N GLY A 173 1.39 -8.81 -3.54
CA GLY A 173 0.54 -9.61 -2.67
C GLY A 173 0.07 -8.83 -1.43
N ALA A 174 0.97 -8.08 -0.80
CA ALA A 174 0.61 -7.18 0.30
C ALA A 174 -0.26 -6.01 -0.17
N VAL A 175 0.04 -5.42 -1.34
CA VAL A 175 -0.79 -4.35 -1.93
C VAL A 175 -2.22 -4.83 -2.14
N PHE A 176 -2.42 -6.03 -2.69
CA PHE A 176 -3.75 -6.62 -2.83
C PHE A 176 -4.39 -6.94 -1.46
N GLY A 177 -3.58 -7.31 -0.46
CA GLY A 177 -4.06 -7.50 0.90
C GLY A 177 -4.64 -6.23 1.51
N ILE A 178 -3.90 -5.14 1.48
CA ILE A 178 -4.41 -3.85 1.97
C ILE A 178 -5.56 -3.31 1.11
N ALA A 179 -5.57 -3.58 -0.20
CA ALA A 179 -6.70 -3.23 -1.07
C ALA A 179 -7.96 -3.99 -0.67
N GLY A 180 -7.88 -5.30 -0.43
CA GLY A 180 -9.00 -6.12 0.07
C GLY A 180 -9.54 -5.63 1.40
N PHE A 181 -8.66 -5.30 2.34
CA PHE A 181 -9.03 -4.70 3.62
C PHE A 181 -9.70 -3.33 3.44
N ALA A 182 -9.12 -2.46 2.61
CA ALA A 182 -9.64 -1.12 2.34
C ALA A 182 -11.03 -1.16 1.67
N ILE A 183 -11.23 -2.05 0.68
CA ILE A 183 -12.51 -2.21 -0.02
C ILE A 183 -13.62 -2.64 0.94
N VAL A 184 -13.32 -3.57 1.85
CA VAL A 184 -14.31 -4.04 2.84
C VAL A 184 -14.62 -2.96 3.88
N THR A 185 -13.62 -2.24 4.36
CA THR A 185 -13.78 -1.29 5.47
C THR A 185 -14.21 0.10 5.04
N LYS A 186 -13.74 0.57 3.88
CA LYS A 186 -13.93 1.93 3.35
C LYS A 186 -14.09 1.92 1.82
N PRO A 187 -15.15 1.31 1.25
CA PRO A 187 -15.26 1.05 -0.18
C PRO A 187 -15.15 2.30 -1.06
N ARG A 188 -15.77 3.43 -0.67
CA ARG A 188 -15.70 4.69 -1.45
C ARG A 188 -14.27 5.24 -1.53
N ALA A 189 -13.57 5.26 -0.40
CA ALA A 189 -12.18 5.70 -0.36
C ALA A 189 -11.25 4.75 -1.11
N ALA A 190 -11.51 3.45 -1.06
CA ALA A 190 -10.76 2.44 -1.81
C ALA A 190 -10.93 2.62 -3.33
N ILE A 191 -12.13 2.94 -3.83
CA ILE A 191 -12.34 3.26 -5.25
C ILE A 191 -11.53 4.50 -5.66
N ALA A 192 -11.55 5.56 -4.84
CA ALA A 192 -10.72 6.74 -5.09
C ALA A 192 -9.22 6.40 -5.11
N ALA A 193 -8.77 5.50 -4.23
CA ALA A 193 -7.40 5.01 -4.19
C ALA A 193 -7.02 4.24 -5.47
N VAL A 194 -7.93 3.43 -6.04
CA VAL A 194 -7.72 2.78 -7.37
C VAL A 194 -7.46 3.82 -8.44
N VAL A 195 -8.34 4.83 -8.53
CA VAL A 195 -8.21 5.89 -9.55
C VAL A 195 -6.91 6.66 -9.37
N ALA A 196 -6.58 7.07 -8.14
CA ALA A 196 -5.36 7.82 -7.85
C ALA A 196 -4.09 7.02 -8.15
N SER A 197 -4.01 5.76 -7.72
CA SER A 197 -2.84 4.91 -7.96
C SER A 197 -2.65 4.62 -9.46
N SER A 198 -3.75 4.38 -10.18
CA SER A 198 -3.71 4.14 -11.62
C SER A 198 -3.26 5.39 -12.38
N ALA A 199 -3.77 6.58 -12.02
CA ALA A 199 -3.38 7.84 -12.62
C ALA A 199 -1.88 8.15 -12.39
N LEU A 200 -1.38 7.97 -11.16
CA LEU A 200 0.04 8.18 -10.85
C LEU A 200 0.95 7.18 -11.57
N SER A 201 0.56 5.91 -11.63
CA SER A 201 1.30 4.88 -12.37
C SER A 201 1.36 5.19 -13.87
N THR A 202 0.23 5.61 -14.45
CA THR A 202 0.14 6.02 -15.87
C THR A 202 1.00 7.25 -16.14
N LEU A 203 0.95 8.26 -15.27
CA LEU A 203 1.78 9.46 -15.37
C LEU A 203 3.28 9.08 -15.31
N TYR A 204 3.67 8.24 -14.35
CA TYR A 204 5.05 7.76 -14.27
C TYR A 204 5.48 7.06 -15.56
N GLN A 205 4.68 6.15 -16.09
CA GLN A 205 4.99 5.41 -17.31
C GLN A 205 5.12 6.36 -18.51
N ALA A 206 4.19 7.30 -18.67
CA ALA A 206 4.22 8.30 -19.73
C ALA A 206 5.47 9.18 -19.69
N LEU A 207 5.97 9.50 -18.49
CA LEU A 207 7.18 10.32 -18.31
C LEU A 207 8.47 9.49 -18.40
N ALA A 208 8.44 8.24 -17.95
CA ALA A 208 9.61 7.35 -17.98
C ALA A 208 9.90 6.81 -19.40
N ASP A 209 8.86 6.55 -20.19
CA ASP A 209 8.97 6.08 -21.58
C ASP A 209 8.07 6.93 -22.52
N PRO A 210 8.45 8.20 -22.78
CA PRO A 210 7.64 9.13 -23.58
C PRO A 210 7.59 8.81 -25.07
N VAL A 211 8.38 7.80 -25.50
CA VAL A 211 8.42 7.41 -26.92
C VAL A 211 7.19 6.56 -27.23
N VAL A 212 6.26 7.12 -27.94
CA VAL A 212 5.24 6.34 -28.63
C VAL A 212 5.95 5.50 -29.69
N ARG A 213 6.19 4.23 -29.37
CA ARG A 213 6.73 3.28 -30.33
C ARG A 213 5.68 3.02 -31.40
N GLY A 214 5.67 3.85 -32.43
CA GLY A 214 4.83 3.69 -33.63
C GLY A 214 5.23 2.52 -34.52
N THR A 215 6.10 1.63 -34.04
CA THR A 215 6.48 0.41 -34.75
C THR A 215 5.68 -0.76 -34.18
N VAL A 216 4.71 -1.22 -34.95
CA VAL A 216 4.17 -2.57 -34.77
C VAL A 216 5.31 -3.54 -35.03
N SER A 217 6.00 -4.01 -33.98
CA SER A 217 6.95 -5.09 -34.11
C SER A 217 6.14 -6.36 -34.37
N VAL A 218 6.20 -6.87 -35.64
CA VAL A 218 5.74 -8.21 -35.97
C VAL A 218 6.83 -9.17 -35.46
N GLY A 219 6.95 -9.25 -34.13
CA GLY A 219 7.84 -10.17 -33.45
C GLY A 219 7.09 -11.44 -33.05
N SER A 220 7.83 -12.46 -32.65
CA SER A 220 7.26 -13.67 -32.03
C SER A 220 6.24 -13.29 -30.98
N PRO A 221 5.09 -13.97 -30.87
CA PRO A 221 4.07 -13.63 -29.90
C PRO A 221 4.70 -13.65 -28.50
N SER A 222 4.87 -12.48 -27.93
CA SER A 222 5.27 -12.36 -26.52
C SER A 222 4.15 -12.98 -25.69
N PRO A 223 4.47 -13.74 -24.63
CA PRO A 223 3.43 -14.23 -23.73
C PRO A 223 2.59 -13.04 -23.27
N PRO A 224 1.27 -13.20 -23.18
CA PRO A 224 0.39 -12.13 -22.71
C PRO A 224 0.92 -11.54 -21.40
N THR A 225 0.80 -10.24 -21.20
CA THR A 225 1.32 -9.55 -20.00
C THR A 225 0.78 -10.17 -18.70
N TRP A 226 -0.43 -10.72 -18.73
CA TRP A 226 -1.01 -11.44 -17.60
C TRP A 226 -0.30 -12.77 -17.28
N ALA A 227 0.41 -13.39 -18.21
CA ALA A 227 1.14 -14.64 -17.97
C ALA A 227 2.33 -14.45 -16.99
N ASN A 228 2.77 -13.22 -16.79
CA ASN A 228 3.83 -12.86 -15.85
C ASN A 228 3.28 -12.38 -14.50
N ILE A 229 1.96 -12.43 -14.29
CA ILE A 229 1.32 -11.97 -13.07
C ILE A 229 1.05 -13.17 -12.17
N ALA A 230 1.53 -13.12 -10.95
CA ALA A 230 1.27 -14.14 -9.94
C ALA A 230 -0.16 -14.02 -9.39
N PHE A 231 -1.18 -14.39 -10.19
CA PHE A 231 -2.60 -14.29 -9.83
C PHE A 231 -2.91 -14.91 -8.47
N GLN A 232 -2.29 -16.05 -8.15
CA GLN A 232 -2.50 -16.75 -6.88
C GLN A 232 -2.05 -15.89 -5.69
N ALA A 233 -0.88 -15.24 -5.79
CA ALA A 233 -0.36 -14.36 -4.76
C ALA A 233 -1.28 -13.15 -4.56
N HIS A 234 -1.78 -12.55 -5.66
CA HIS A 234 -2.69 -11.42 -5.61
C HIS A 234 -4.05 -11.80 -5.00
N MET A 235 -4.62 -12.92 -5.46
CA MET A 235 -5.89 -13.41 -4.92
C MET A 235 -5.77 -13.78 -3.45
N LEU A 236 -4.72 -14.51 -3.06
CA LEU A 236 -4.47 -14.85 -1.66
C LEU A 236 -4.35 -13.60 -0.80
N GLY A 237 -3.54 -12.63 -1.22
CA GLY A 237 -3.39 -11.35 -0.53
C GLY A 237 -4.74 -10.68 -0.35
N PHE A 238 -5.50 -10.51 -1.44
CA PHE A 238 -6.81 -9.87 -1.41
C PHE A 238 -7.78 -10.55 -0.44
N VAL A 239 -7.89 -11.87 -0.49
CA VAL A 239 -8.78 -12.65 0.40
C VAL A 239 -8.37 -12.48 1.86
N VAL A 240 -7.08 -12.60 2.17
CA VAL A 240 -6.58 -12.42 3.55
C VAL A 240 -6.91 -11.02 4.07
N GLY A 241 -6.68 -9.99 3.26
CA GLY A 241 -7.00 -8.60 3.62
C GLY A 241 -8.50 -8.37 3.80
N ALA A 242 -9.33 -8.89 2.88
CA ALA A 242 -10.78 -8.81 2.98
C ALA A 242 -11.30 -9.50 4.25
N MET A 243 -10.81 -10.69 4.57
CA MET A 243 -11.16 -11.41 5.81
C MET A 243 -10.76 -10.61 7.05
N ALA A 244 -9.58 -10.01 7.07
CA ALA A 244 -9.15 -9.12 8.16
C ALA A 244 -10.07 -7.90 8.28
N GLY A 245 -10.51 -7.31 7.16
CA GLY A 245 -11.50 -6.22 7.13
C GLY A 245 -12.85 -6.63 7.70
N ILE A 246 -13.36 -7.79 7.29
CA ILE A 246 -14.61 -8.36 7.83
C ILE A 246 -14.46 -8.60 9.34
N ALA A 247 -13.35 -9.18 9.79
CA ALA A 247 -13.10 -9.42 11.20
C ALA A 247 -13.08 -8.11 12.01
N LEU A 248 -12.46 -7.06 11.47
CA LEU A 248 -12.47 -5.74 12.10
C LEU A 248 -13.89 -5.16 12.21
N LEU A 249 -14.67 -5.21 11.13
CA LEU A 249 -16.06 -4.74 11.14
C LEU A 249 -16.92 -5.55 12.10
N TRP A 250 -16.74 -6.85 12.13
CA TRP A 250 -17.45 -7.73 13.07
C TRP A 250 -17.09 -7.43 14.53
N ALA A 251 -15.81 -7.19 14.84
CA ALA A 251 -15.37 -6.79 16.17
C ALA A 251 -15.94 -5.43 16.60
N ARG A 252 -16.24 -4.56 15.62
CA ARG A 252 -16.81 -3.21 15.84
C ARG A 252 -18.32 -3.13 15.54
N ARG A 253 -19.02 -4.26 15.40
CA ARG A 253 -20.45 -4.29 14.99
C ARG A 253 -21.37 -3.44 15.86
N ASP A 254 -21.09 -3.36 17.15
CA ASP A 254 -21.91 -2.57 18.08
C ASP A 254 -21.76 -1.05 17.84
N GLU A 255 -20.62 -0.62 17.30
CA GLU A 255 -20.39 0.76 16.87
C GLU A 255 -21.17 1.08 15.59
N LEU A 256 -21.24 0.13 14.65
CA LEU A 256 -21.93 0.28 13.37
C LEU A 256 -23.46 0.27 13.53
N ALA A 257 -23.99 -0.50 14.46
CA ALA A 257 -25.45 -0.55 14.74
C ALA A 257 -25.98 0.84 15.17
N SER A 258 -25.21 1.61 15.92
CA SER A 258 -25.59 2.97 16.33
C SER A 258 -25.61 3.97 15.18
N VAL A 259 -24.74 3.80 14.16
CA VAL A 259 -24.67 4.66 12.97
C VAL A 259 -25.83 4.34 12.01
N THR A 260 -26.19 3.07 11.88
CA THR A 260 -27.30 2.64 11.01
C THR A 260 -28.64 3.17 11.53
N VAL A 261 -28.84 3.22 12.84
CA VAL A 261 -30.05 3.81 13.46
C VAL A 261 -30.13 5.31 13.17
N PHE A 262 -28.99 6.03 13.16
CA PHE A 262 -28.97 7.47 12.85
C PHE A 262 -29.38 7.75 11.40
N PHE A 263 -28.93 6.95 10.43
CA PHE A 263 -29.33 7.11 9.02
C PHE A 263 -30.73 6.57 8.68
N ALA A 264 -31.28 5.71 9.50
CA ALA A 264 -32.67 5.24 9.33
C ALA A 264 -33.71 6.21 9.92
N THR A 265 -33.26 7.22 10.71
CA THR A 265 -34.10 8.24 11.31
C THR A 265 -34.03 9.59 10.60
N LEU A 266 -33.23 9.71 9.53
CA LEU A 266 -33.20 10.84 8.60
C LEU A 266 -33.95 10.48 7.31
#